data_b13c1dc81f2f0ad3f62aa0c75e63cb3e
#
_entry.id   b13c1dc81f2f0ad3f62aa0c75e63cb3e
#
_cell.length_a   1.000
_cell.length_b   1.000
_cell.length_c   1.000
_cell.angle_alpha   90.00
_cell.angle_beta   90.00
_cell.angle_gamma   90.00
#
_symmetry.space_group_name_H-M   'P 1'
#
loop_
_entity.id
_entity.type
_entity.pdbx_description
1 polymer ?
#
loop_
_entity_poly.entity_id
_entity_poly.type
_entity_poly.pdbx_seq_one_letter_code
_entity_poly.pdbx_strand_id
1 'polypeptide(L)'
;MDIPLRTHATTTRDRPAVLRYSRTWDAGVSSIAEARDAVADLLARARPAPERRSVQDAQLVVSELVTNAAKHAPGPCALGLEVLPGARALRVIVTDTSREPPRRRPPDPRRVGGHGLHLVAMLARDLEVTWPAHGKRVTVTVPLTPRATG
;
A
#
# COMPACT_ATOMS: atom_id res chain seq x y z
N MET A 1 4.59 -7.81 33.71
CA MET A 1 4.02 -7.76 33.45
C MET A 1 3.66 -7.57 32.93
N ASP A 2 3.68 -7.40 32.80
CA ASP A 2 2.98 -7.31 32.29
C ASP A 2 2.78 -6.75 31.75
N ILE A 3 3.12 -6.59 31.57
CA ILE A 3 2.69 -6.35 31.12
C ILE A 3 2.38 -5.90 30.64
N PRO A 4 2.61 -5.79 30.68
CA PRO A 4 2.00 -5.52 30.24
C PRO A 4 1.68 -5.30 29.60
N LEU A 5 1.94 -5.42 29.41
CA LEU A 5 1.32 -5.50 28.97
C LEU A 5 0.81 -5.05 28.59
N ARG A 6 1.14 -4.92 28.82
CA ARG A 6 0.37 -4.82 28.37
C ARG A 6 -0.16 -3.95 28.48
N THR A 7 -0.04 -3.62 28.77
CA THR A 7 -0.68 -3.16 28.75
C THR A 7 -1.13 -2.41 28.23
N HIS A 8 -1.16 -2.19 28.07
CA HIS A 8 -1.90 -1.74 27.44
C HIS A 8 -2.52 -1.92 26.82
N ALA A 9 -2.37 -1.62 26.93
CA ALA A 9 -3.08 -2.62 26.13
C ALA A 9 -4.60 -2.48 26.18
N THR A 10 -5.09 -1.97 27.17
CA THR A 10 -6.51 -1.75 27.31
C THR A 10 -7.07 -0.82 26.25
N THR A 11 -6.29 0.18 25.87
CA THR A 11 -6.72 1.10 24.81
C THR A 11 -6.91 0.39 23.49
N THR A 12 -6.14 -0.65 23.27
CA THR A 12 -6.25 -1.42 22.03
C THR A 12 -7.56 -2.19 21.94
N ARG A 13 -8.08 -2.61 23.08
CA ARG A 13 -9.33 -3.38 23.09
C ARG A 13 -10.54 -2.54 22.73
N ASP A 14 -10.50 -1.25 23.00
CA ASP A 14 -11.60 -0.35 22.71
C ASP A 14 -11.61 0.14 21.28
N ARG A 15 -10.58 -0.20 20.51
CA ARG A 15 -10.49 0.20 19.12
C ARG A 15 -10.98 -0.90 18.21
N PRO A 16 -11.68 -0.54 17.13
CA PRO A 16 -12.01 -1.54 16.12
C PRO A 16 -10.76 -2.22 15.61
N ALA A 17 -10.86 -3.50 15.31
CA ALA A 17 -9.74 -4.21 14.72
C ALA A 17 -9.35 -3.55 13.42
N VAL A 18 -8.06 -3.33 13.22
CA VAL A 18 -7.53 -2.75 11.98
C VAL A 18 -7.30 -3.87 11.00
N LEU A 19 -7.86 -3.72 9.79
CA LEU A 19 -7.64 -4.68 8.73
C LEU A 19 -6.26 -4.44 8.12
N ARG A 20 -5.44 -5.47 8.09
CA ARG A 20 -4.07 -5.41 7.61
C ARG A 20 -3.73 -6.61 6.76
N TYR A 21 -2.77 -6.40 5.89
CA TYR A 21 -2.16 -7.46 5.09
C TYR A 21 -0.68 -7.16 4.98
N SER A 22 0.15 -8.20 5.05
CA SER A 22 1.57 -8.01 4.76
C SER A 22 2.11 -9.23 4.02
N ARG A 23 3.06 -8.99 3.14
CA ARG A 23 3.69 -10.00 2.32
C ARG A 23 5.14 -9.62 2.08
N THR A 24 6.05 -10.56 2.25
CA THR A 24 7.46 -10.37 1.95
C THR A 24 7.88 -11.35 0.86
N TRP A 25 8.60 -10.86 -0.13
CA TRP A 25 9.19 -11.69 -1.18
C TRP A 25 10.70 -11.64 -1.00
N ASP A 26 11.34 -12.81 -0.81
CA ASP A 26 12.77 -12.85 -0.50
C ASP A 26 13.65 -12.50 -1.70
N ALA A 27 13.19 -12.79 -2.89
CA ALA A 27 13.97 -12.58 -4.12
C ALA A 27 13.30 -11.58 -5.05
N GLY A 28 12.59 -10.60 -4.49
CA GLY A 28 11.84 -9.63 -5.27
C GLY A 28 10.42 -10.10 -5.52
N VAL A 29 9.60 -9.19 -6.01
CA VAL A 29 8.18 -9.47 -6.20
C VAL A 29 8.00 -10.50 -7.31
N SER A 30 7.35 -11.61 -7.00
CA SER A 30 7.12 -12.68 -7.95
C SER A 30 5.79 -12.54 -8.70
N SER A 31 4.85 -11.78 -8.15
CA SER A 31 3.54 -11.65 -8.79
C SER A 31 2.88 -10.32 -8.44
N ILE A 32 2.68 -9.50 -9.45
CA ILE A 32 1.90 -8.26 -9.32
C ILE A 32 0.43 -8.60 -9.11
N ALA A 33 -0.04 -9.67 -9.76
CA ALA A 33 -1.42 -10.12 -9.61
C ALA A 33 -1.74 -10.49 -8.16
N GLU A 34 -0.80 -11.13 -7.47
CA GLU A 34 -0.98 -11.46 -6.06
C GLU A 34 -1.20 -10.20 -5.22
N ALA A 35 -0.43 -9.16 -5.48
CA ALA A 35 -0.56 -7.90 -4.76
C ALA A 35 -1.92 -7.25 -5.03
N ARG A 36 -2.39 -7.27 -6.27
CA ARG A 36 -3.69 -6.70 -6.62
C ARG A 36 -4.84 -7.49 -5.98
N ASP A 37 -4.72 -8.81 -5.96
CA ASP A 37 -5.72 -9.67 -5.33
C ASP A 37 -5.79 -9.41 -3.83
N ALA A 38 -4.64 -9.16 -3.20
CA ALA A 38 -4.60 -8.85 -1.78
C ALA A 38 -5.38 -7.56 -1.47
N VAL A 39 -5.27 -6.55 -2.33
CA VAL A 39 -6.02 -5.31 -2.16
C VAL A 39 -7.53 -5.59 -2.23
N ALA A 40 -7.96 -6.32 -3.26
CA ALA A 40 -9.38 -6.63 -3.43
C ALA A 40 -9.92 -7.43 -2.25
N ASP A 41 -9.18 -8.43 -1.81
CA ASP A 41 -9.60 -9.27 -0.70
C ASP A 41 -9.70 -8.49 0.61
N LEU A 42 -8.72 -7.63 0.87
CA LEU A 42 -8.73 -6.84 2.09
C LEU A 42 -9.88 -5.83 2.08
N LEU A 43 -10.07 -5.13 0.97
CA LEU A 43 -11.11 -4.12 0.88
C LEU A 43 -12.51 -4.72 0.84
N ALA A 44 -12.64 -5.98 0.43
CA ALA A 44 -13.93 -6.68 0.50
C ALA A 44 -14.41 -6.86 1.93
N ARG A 45 -13.47 -6.84 2.88
CA ARG A 45 -13.80 -6.98 4.31
C ARG A 45 -13.97 -5.64 5.01
N ALA A 46 -13.69 -4.53 4.34
CA ALA A 46 -13.78 -3.21 4.95
C ALA A 46 -15.24 -2.79 5.11
N ARG A 47 -15.53 -2.03 6.19
CA ARG A 47 -16.86 -1.51 6.44
C ARG A 47 -16.74 -0.06 6.92
N PRO A 48 -17.43 0.88 6.29
CA PRO A 48 -18.31 0.68 5.14
C PRO A 48 -17.54 0.20 3.91
N ALA A 49 -18.20 -0.56 3.06
CA ALA A 49 -17.55 -1.11 1.87
C ALA A 49 -17.19 0.01 0.90
N PRO A 50 -15.94 0.05 0.39
CA PRO A 50 -15.58 1.08 -0.59
C PRO A 50 -16.21 0.80 -1.94
N GLU A 51 -16.44 1.87 -2.69
CA GLU A 51 -16.97 1.73 -4.04
C GLU A 51 -15.93 1.09 -4.95
N ARG A 52 -16.43 0.54 -6.08
CA ARG A 52 -15.59 -0.20 -7.02
C ARG A 52 -14.42 0.63 -7.53
N ARG A 53 -14.67 1.91 -7.83
CA ARG A 53 -13.63 2.81 -8.33
C ARG A 53 -12.48 2.95 -7.33
N SER A 54 -12.80 3.06 -6.05
CA SER A 54 -11.78 3.15 -5.00
C SER A 54 -10.92 1.89 -4.96
N VAL A 55 -11.54 0.71 -5.09
CA VAL A 55 -10.80 -0.55 -5.11
C VAL A 55 -9.86 -0.58 -6.31
N GLN A 56 -10.35 -0.19 -7.48
CA GLN A 56 -9.54 -0.18 -8.71
C GLN A 56 -8.37 0.79 -8.60
N ASP A 57 -8.62 1.98 -8.05
CA ASP A 57 -7.55 2.97 -7.86
C ASP A 57 -6.48 2.43 -6.90
N ALA A 58 -6.90 1.79 -5.81
CA ALA A 58 -5.97 1.19 -4.85
C ALA A 58 -5.15 0.08 -5.51
N GLN A 59 -5.78 -0.77 -6.32
CA GLN A 59 -5.07 -1.82 -7.04
C GLN A 59 -4.04 -1.24 -7.99
N LEU A 60 -4.37 -0.16 -8.66
CA LEU A 60 -3.45 0.50 -9.58
C LEU A 60 -2.26 1.08 -8.85
N VAL A 61 -2.49 1.77 -7.74
CA VAL A 61 -1.43 2.34 -6.92
C VAL A 61 -0.48 1.24 -6.43
N VAL A 62 -1.03 0.17 -5.89
CA VAL A 62 -0.22 -0.95 -5.40
C VAL A 62 0.58 -1.57 -6.53
N SER A 63 -0.05 -1.80 -7.69
CA SER A 63 0.63 -2.38 -8.85
C SER A 63 1.84 -1.53 -9.25
N GLU A 64 1.67 -0.22 -9.28
CA GLU A 64 2.73 0.67 -9.71
C GLU A 64 3.87 0.74 -8.71
N LEU A 65 3.57 0.79 -7.42
CA LEU A 65 4.62 0.82 -6.40
C LEU A 65 5.40 -0.50 -6.36
N VAL A 66 4.70 -1.62 -6.47
CA VAL A 66 5.33 -2.94 -6.45
C VAL A 66 6.15 -3.17 -7.72
N THR A 67 5.62 -2.75 -8.87
CA THR A 67 6.36 -2.83 -10.14
C THR A 67 7.64 -1.99 -10.08
N ASN A 68 7.53 -0.80 -9.50
CA ASN A 68 8.70 0.07 -9.38
C ASN A 68 9.77 -0.59 -8.49
N ALA A 69 9.36 -1.19 -7.38
CA ALA A 69 10.30 -1.90 -6.51
C ALA A 69 10.94 -3.07 -7.24
N ALA A 70 10.17 -3.83 -8.01
CA ALA A 70 10.69 -4.98 -8.76
C ALA A 70 11.72 -4.57 -9.81
N LYS A 71 11.53 -3.41 -10.44
CA LYS A 71 12.46 -2.93 -11.46
C LYS A 71 13.76 -2.41 -10.89
N HIS A 72 13.72 -1.80 -9.72
CA HIS A 72 14.85 -1.06 -9.18
C HIS A 72 15.49 -1.70 -7.97
N ALA A 73 14.92 -2.77 -7.46
CA ALA A 73 15.44 -3.43 -6.26
C ALA A 73 15.20 -4.94 -6.37
N PRO A 74 16.15 -5.67 -6.97
CA PRO A 74 15.94 -7.12 -7.18
C PRO A 74 16.00 -7.96 -5.91
N GLY A 75 16.39 -7.37 -4.79
CA GLY A 75 16.44 -8.09 -3.51
C GLY A 75 15.07 -8.20 -2.85
N PRO A 76 15.06 -8.47 -1.54
CA PRO A 76 13.79 -8.62 -0.80
C PRO A 76 12.90 -7.39 -0.90
N CYS A 77 11.61 -7.63 -0.95
CA CYS A 77 10.60 -6.59 -1.05
C CYS A 77 9.43 -6.95 -0.14
N ALA A 78 8.85 -5.97 0.50
CA ALA A 78 7.70 -6.18 1.38
C ALA A 78 6.57 -5.23 1.03
N LEU A 79 5.35 -5.74 1.08
CA LEU A 79 4.14 -4.96 0.88
C LEU A 79 3.31 -5.00 2.15
N GLY A 80 2.93 -3.83 2.64
CA GLY A 80 2.00 -3.72 3.75
C GLY A 80 0.77 -2.94 3.31
N LEU A 81 -0.40 -3.40 3.72
CA LEU A 81 -1.66 -2.73 3.49
C LEU A 81 -2.37 -2.54 4.82
N GLU A 82 -2.95 -1.37 5.04
CA GLU A 82 -3.65 -1.08 6.26
C GLU A 82 -4.88 -0.23 5.97
N VAL A 83 -6.05 -0.73 6.32
CA VAL A 83 -7.30 0.03 6.18
C VAL A 83 -7.39 0.96 7.38
N LEU A 84 -7.46 2.26 7.13
CA LEU A 84 -7.52 3.24 8.21
C LEU A 84 -8.92 3.28 8.83
N PRO A 85 -9.04 3.81 10.06
CA PRO A 85 -10.33 3.81 10.78
C PRO A 85 -11.46 4.38 9.93
N GLY A 86 -12.62 3.75 10.01
CA GLY A 86 -13.78 4.16 9.22
C GLY A 86 -13.70 3.77 7.76
N ALA A 87 -12.72 2.97 7.38
CA ALA A 87 -12.48 2.59 5.99
C ALA A 87 -12.37 3.81 5.07
N ARG A 88 -11.84 4.91 5.58
CA ARG A 88 -11.76 6.17 4.84
C ARG A 88 -10.58 6.20 3.87
N ALA A 89 -9.58 5.34 4.09
CA ALA A 89 -8.39 5.30 3.25
C ALA A 89 -7.65 3.99 3.44
N LEU A 90 -6.84 3.64 2.45
CA LEU A 90 -5.93 2.51 2.51
C LEU A 90 -4.51 3.06 2.54
N ARG A 91 -3.74 2.69 3.56
CA ARG A 91 -2.33 3.00 3.60
C ARG A 91 -1.58 1.86 2.91
N VAL A 92 -0.70 2.23 1.98
CA VAL A 92 0.12 1.26 1.23
C VAL A 92 1.57 1.53 1.57
N ILE A 93 2.29 0.49 1.97
CA ILE A 93 3.68 0.59 2.38
C ILE A 93 4.48 -0.42 1.56
N VAL A 94 5.46 0.05 0.79
CA VAL A 94 6.34 -0.83 0.01
C VAL A 94 7.76 -0.58 0.47
N THR A 95 8.43 -1.64 0.92
CA THR A 95 9.82 -1.58 1.38
C THR A 95 10.66 -2.42 0.43
N ASP A 96 11.77 -1.84 -0.06
CA ASP A 96 12.67 -2.55 -0.94
C ASP A 96 14.13 -2.28 -0.54
N THR A 97 15.07 -2.89 -1.26
CA THR A 97 16.48 -2.79 -0.93
C THR A 97 17.21 -1.65 -1.64
N SER A 98 16.52 -0.90 -2.49
CA SER A 98 17.12 0.22 -3.20
C SER A 98 17.35 1.40 -2.26
N ARG A 99 18.47 2.09 -2.43
CA ARG A 99 18.74 3.32 -1.69
C ARG A 99 18.49 4.55 -2.54
N GLU A 100 18.02 4.36 -3.76
CA GLU A 100 17.73 5.48 -4.64
C GLU A 100 16.31 6.00 -4.41
N PRO A 101 16.12 7.33 -4.51
CA PRO A 101 14.77 7.89 -4.40
C PRO A 101 13.87 7.37 -5.51
N PRO A 102 12.55 7.30 -5.29
CA PRO A 102 11.64 6.98 -6.38
C PRO A 102 11.77 8.02 -7.49
N ARG A 103 11.71 7.56 -8.74
CA ARG A 103 11.81 8.46 -9.88
C ARG A 103 10.43 8.77 -10.40
N ARG A 104 10.23 10.06 -10.65
CA ARG A 104 9.00 10.56 -11.21
C ARG A 104 9.31 11.06 -12.62
N ARG A 105 8.73 10.41 -13.61
CA ARG A 105 8.97 10.76 -14.99
C ARG A 105 7.79 11.54 -15.55
N PRO A 106 8.04 12.52 -16.43
CA PRO A 106 6.94 13.17 -17.13
C PRO A 106 6.12 12.15 -17.91
N PRO A 107 4.82 12.33 -18.05
CA PRO A 107 4.02 11.45 -18.89
C PRO A 107 4.51 11.47 -20.34
N ASP A 108 4.59 10.31 -20.95
CA ASP A 108 4.97 10.17 -22.35
C ASP A 108 4.06 9.11 -22.97
N PRO A 109 3.15 9.51 -23.86
CA PRO A 109 2.18 8.56 -24.42
C PRO A 109 2.83 7.45 -25.26
N ARG A 110 4.08 7.62 -25.67
CA ARG A 110 4.78 6.57 -26.41
C ARG A 110 5.43 5.54 -25.51
N ARG A 111 5.49 5.81 -24.21
CA ARG A 111 6.13 4.90 -23.27
C ARG A 111 5.15 3.85 -22.80
N VAL A 112 5.55 2.58 -22.91
CA VAL A 112 4.76 1.47 -22.40
C VAL A 112 5.16 1.26 -20.94
N GLY A 113 4.26 1.52 -20.03
CA GLY A 113 4.56 1.48 -18.60
C GLY A 113 5.39 2.68 -18.18
N GLY A 114 5.91 2.69 -16.99
CA GLY A 114 6.76 3.77 -16.49
C GLY A 114 6.02 5.04 -16.15
N HIS A 115 4.68 4.98 -16.04
CA HIS A 115 3.88 6.11 -15.61
C HIS A 115 3.56 6.04 -14.12
N GLY A 116 4.16 5.08 -13.43
CA GLY A 116 3.74 4.64 -12.12
C GLY A 116 3.62 5.74 -11.08
N LEU A 117 4.72 6.49 -10.85
CA LEU A 117 4.68 7.51 -9.81
C LEU A 117 3.79 8.69 -10.19
N HIS A 118 3.59 8.95 -11.48
CA HIS A 118 2.66 9.97 -11.90
C HIS A 118 1.23 9.57 -11.56
N LEU A 119 0.86 8.32 -11.85
CA LEU A 119 -0.45 7.79 -11.49
C LEU A 119 -0.64 7.76 -9.98
N VAL A 120 0.38 7.34 -9.24
CA VAL A 120 0.33 7.33 -7.79
C VAL A 120 0.05 8.74 -7.27
N ALA A 121 0.73 9.74 -7.82
CA ALA A 121 0.54 11.12 -7.39
C ALA A 121 -0.87 11.63 -7.68
N MET A 122 -1.53 11.10 -8.71
CA MET A 122 -2.90 11.48 -9.03
C MET A 122 -3.93 10.79 -8.15
N LEU A 123 -3.69 9.55 -7.75
CA LEU A 123 -4.67 8.71 -7.07
C LEU A 123 -4.45 8.60 -5.57
N ALA A 124 -3.28 8.99 -5.09
CA ALA A 124 -2.93 8.86 -3.68
C ALA A 124 -2.43 10.18 -3.14
N ARG A 125 -2.28 10.23 -1.81
CA ARG A 125 -1.76 11.42 -1.13
C ARG A 125 -0.78 10.99 -0.06
N ASP A 126 -0.13 11.98 0.54
CA ASP A 126 0.80 11.76 1.67
C ASP A 126 1.92 10.81 1.32
N LEU A 127 2.48 10.99 0.11
CA LEU A 127 3.63 10.20 -0.30
C LEU A 127 4.82 10.54 0.61
N GLU A 128 5.33 9.52 1.28
CA GLU A 128 6.52 9.64 2.13
C GLU A 128 7.53 8.60 1.73
N VAL A 129 8.80 9.01 1.72
CA VAL A 129 9.90 8.08 1.47
C VAL A 129 10.83 8.16 2.67
N THR A 130 11.10 7.02 3.28
CA THR A 130 12.07 6.92 4.36
C THR A 130 13.10 5.86 4.02
N TRP A 131 14.26 5.94 4.63
CA TRP A 131 15.35 5.00 4.37
C TRP A 131 15.68 4.28 5.68
N PRO A 132 15.06 3.11 5.93
CA PRO A 132 15.48 2.28 7.05
C PRO A 132 16.93 1.79 6.81
N ALA A 133 17.49 1.09 7.80
CA ALA A 133 18.90 0.70 7.77
C ALA A 133 19.31 0.05 6.44
N HIS A 134 18.39 -0.70 5.83
CA HIS A 134 18.69 -1.45 4.61
C HIS A 134 17.59 -1.21 3.58
N GLY A 135 17.70 -0.15 2.80
CA GLY A 135 16.78 0.07 1.70
C GLY A 135 15.95 1.31 1.81
N LYS A 136 14.74 1.22 1.29
CA LYS A 136 13.83 2.34 1.14
C LYS A 136 12.41 1.89 1.46
N ARG A 137 11.66 2.78 2.11
CA ARG A 137 10.23 2.54 2.38
C ARG A 137 9.43 3.67 1.77
N VAL A 138 8.48 3.31 0.92
CA VAL A 138 7.55 4.26 0.31
C VAL A 138 6.17 4.03 0.93
N THR A 139 5.57 5.08 1.45
CA THR A 139 4.24 5.02 2.05
C THR A 139 3.33 6.01 1.35
N VAL A 140 2.14 5.58 0.98
CA VAL A 140 1.11 6.45 0.41
C VAL A 140 -0.24 6.13 1.01
N THR A 141 -1.17 7.05 0.88
CA THR A 141 -2.55 6.87 1.36
C THR A 141 -3.49 7.02 0.16
N VAL A 142 -4.32 6.01 -0.07
CA VAL A 142 -5.31 6.03 -1.15
C VAL A 142 -6.67 6.29 -0.53
N PRO A 143 -7.33 7.42 -0.84
CA PRO A 143 -8.67 7.68 -0.30
C PRO A 143 -9.67 6.63 -0.76
N LEU A 144 -10.58 6.27 0.11
CA LEU A 144 -11.65 5.32 -0.19
C LEU A 144 -12.99 6.04 -0.07
N THR A 145 -13.80 5.91 -1.10
CA THR A 145 -15.17 6.44 -1.08
C THR A 145 -16.11 5.30 -0.78
N PRO A 146 -17.00 5.45 0.21
CA PRO A 146 -17.93 4.37 0.53
C PRO A 146 -18.88 4.09 -0.62
N ARG A 147 -19.26 2.83 -0.75
CA ARG A 147 -20.26 2.42 -1.73
C ARG A 147 -21.57 3.11 -1.37
N ALA A 148 -22.26 3.59 -2.40
CA ALA A 148 -23.57 4.19 -2.18
C ALA A 148 -24.52 3.15 -1.63
N THR A 149 -25.30 3.54 -0.60
CA THR A 149 -26.33 2.69 -0.06
C THR A 149 -27.62 3.02 -0.77
N GLY A 150 -28.31 2.01 -1.21
CA GLY A 150 -29.57 2.32 -1.81
C GLY A 150 -30.06 1.56 -2.86
#